data_ae8e42f9008c222561891e85eb118490
#
_entry.id   ae8e42f9008c222561891e85eb118490
#
_cell.length_a   1.000
_cell.length_b   1.000
_cell.length_c   1.000
_cell.angle_alpha   90.00
_cell.angle_beta   90.00
_cell.angle_gamma   90.00
#
_symmetry.space_group_name_H-M   'P 1'
#
loop_
_entity.id
_entity.type
_entity.pdbx_description
1 polymer ?
#
loop_
_entity_poly.entity_id
_entity_poly.type
_entity_poly.pdbx_seq_one_letter_code
_entity_poly.pdbx_strand_id
1 'polypeptide(L)'
;MALRDRFSKKLTCPQCGNSGFAEASETDDPKRKHPGFNIDQLPRGLFVQRQTNFQETSVIKCECGRKFAFRTLAEAAAGRD
;
A
#
# COMPACT_ATOMS: atom_id res chain seq x y z
N MET A 1 -19.15 11.66 -12.31
CA MET A 1 -18.78 11.50 -10.90
C MET A 1 -17.74 10.43 -10.76
N ALA A 2 -16.63 10.76 -10.10
CA ALA A 2 -15.56 9.78 -9.92
C ALA A 2 -15.95 8.75 -8.86
N LEU A 3 -15.74 7.48 -9.17
CA LEU A 3 -15.96 6.40 -8.24
C LEU A 3 -14.62 6.03 -7.61
N ARG A 4 -14.66 5.71 -6.32
CA ARG A 4 -13.46 5.33 -5.60
C ARG A 4 -13.54 3.84 -5.26
N ASP A 5 -12.64 3.07 -5.82
CA ASP A 5 -12.58 1.63 -5.59
C ASP A 5 -11.76 1.37 -4.33
N ARG A 6 -12.39 0.71 -3.36
CA ARG A 6 -11.71 0.28 -2.14
C ARG A 6 -11.30 -1.17 -2.27
N PHE A 7 -10.13 -1.47 -1.77
CA PHE A 7 -9.62 -2.84 -1.82
C PHE A 7 -8.75 -3.13 -0.60
N SER A 8 -8.65 -4.41 -0.28
CA SER A 8 -7.74 -4.88 0.75
C SER A 8 -6.55 -5.54 0.08
N LYS A 9 -5.36 -5.28 0.60
CA LYS A 9 -4.13 -5.82 0.05
C LYS A 9 -3.30 -6.40 1.18
N LYS A 10 -2.85 -7.64 1.02
CA LYS A 10 -1.94 -8.22 1.99
C LYS A 10 -0.55 -7.63 1.78
N LEU A 11 0.06 -7.17 2.85
CA LEU A 11 1.42 -6.64 2.84
C LEU A 11 2.29 -7.50 3.73
N THR A 12 3.51 -7.76 3.29
CA THR A 12 4.48 -8.53 4.06
C THR A 12 5.81 -7.81 4.03
N CYS A 13 6.39 -7.59 5.22
CA CYS A 13 7.73 -7.05 5.32
C CYS A 13 8.74 -8.15 4.99
N PRO A 14 9.54 -7.99 3.93
CA PRO A 14 10.50 -9.03 3.54
C PRO A 14 11.67 -9.15 4.52
N GLN A 15 11.83 -8.17 5.41
CA GLN A 15 12.92 -8.17 6.37
C GLN A 15 12.58 -8.93 7.66
N CYS A 16 11.41 -8.64 8.24
CA CYS A 16 11.04 -9.25 9.53
C CYS A 16 9.88 -10.23 9.43
N GLY A 17 9.23 -10.32 8.27
CA GLY A 17 8.13 -11.24 8.07
C GLY A 17 6.79 -10.74 8.60
N ASN A 18 6.72 -9.54 9.15
CA ASN A 18 5.45 -8.99 9.63
C ASN A 18 4.48 -8.83 8.47
N SER A 19 3.26 -9.32 8.63
CA SER A 19 2.27 -9.27 7.56
C SER A 19 0.89 -8.94 8.09
N GLY A 20 0.02 -8.50 7.19
CA GLY A 20 -1.35 -8.16 7.52
C GLY A 20 -2.02 -7.54 6.31
N PHE A 21 -3.30 -7.20 6.47
CA PHE A 21 -4.06 -6.60 5.39
C PHE A 21 -4.15 -5.09 5.57
N ALA A 22 -3.82 -4.37 4.50
CA ALA A 22 -4.01 -2.93 4.43
C ALA A 22 -5.28 -2.64 3.64
N GLU A 23 -5.94 -1.54 3.96
CA GLU A 23 -7.06 -1.06 3.18
C GLU A 23 -6.63 0.19 2.43
N ALA A 24 -6.94 0.21 1.15
CA ALA A 24 -6.57 1.32 0.29
C ALA A 24 -7.69 1.57 -0.72
N SER A 25 -7.57 2.67 -1.42
CA SER A 25 -8.55 3.02 -2.44
C SER A 25 -7.86 3.74 -3.59
N GLU A 26 -8.46 3.64 -4.76
CA GLU A 26 -7.99 4.34 -5.95
C GLU A 26 -9.16 5.00 -6.64
N THR A 27 -8.94 6.20 -7.16
CA THR A 27 -9.96 6.91 -7.92
C THR A 27 -9.86 6.53 -9.37
N ASP A 28 -10.96 6.04 -9.93
CA ASP A 28 -11.04 5.70 -11.35
C ASP A 28 -11.74 6.82 -12.10
N ASP A 29 -11.04 7.93 -12.26
CA ASP A 29 -11.55 9.11 -12.96
C ASP A 29 -10.81 9.25 -14.29
N PRO A 30 -11.52 9.09 -15.43
CA PRO A 30 -10.89 9.18 -16.75
C PRO A 30 -10.29 10.56 -17.04
N LYS A 31 -10.71 11.59 -16.30
CA LYS A 31 -10.16 12.93 -16.46
C LYS A 31 -8.83 13.12 -15.76
N ARG A 32 -8.46 12.20 -14.87
CA ARG A 32 -7.21 12.27 -14.15
C ARG A 32 -6.11 11.52 -14.88
N LYS A 33 -4.90 12.10 -14.82
CA LYS A 33 -3.73 11.49 -15.44
C LYS A 33 -3.11 10.39 -14.56
N HIS A 34 -3.53 10.29 -13.32
CA HIS A 34 -2.99 9.32 -12.37
C HIS A 34 -4.12 8.74 -11.50
N PRO A 35 -3.92 7.58 -10.91
CA PRO A 35 -4.98 6.83 -10.24
C PRO A 35 -5.49 7.41 -8.93
N GLY A 36 -4.80 8.36 -8.32
CA GLY A 36 -5.26 8.93 -7.06
C GLY A 36 -5.29 7.92 -5.92
N PHE A 37 -4.23 7.14 -5.81
CA PHE A 37 -4.09 6.12 -4.78
C PHE A 37 -4.06 6.73 -3.37
N ASN A 38 -4.76 6.08 -2.42
CA ASN A 38 -4.78 6.49 -1.03
C ASN A 38 -4.77 5.28 -0.11
N ILE A 39 -3.98 5.35 0.95
CA ILE A 39 -3.91 4.31 1.96
C ILE A 39 -4.88 4.70 3.07
N ASP A 40 -5.92 3.90 3.29
CA ASP A 40 -6.95 4.19 4.29
C ASP A 40 -6.59 3.60 5.65
N GLN A 41 -6.01 2.40 5.67
CA GLN A 41 -5.65 1.73 6.93
C GLN A 41 -4.51 0.76 6.69
N LEU A 42 -3.62 0.65 7.67
CA LEU A 42 -2.51 -0.29 7.63
C LEU A 42 -2.61 -1.31 8.75
N PRO A 43 -2.06 -2.52 8.56
CA PRO A 43 -2.01 -3.50 9.64
C PRO A 43 -1.03 -3.06 10.71
N ARG A 44 -1.14 -3.69 11.87
CA ARG A 44 -0.27 -3.39 13.00
C ARG A 44 1.20 -3.58 12.64
N GLY A 45 2.02 -2.62 13.04
CA GLY A 45 3.46 -2.66 12.77
C GLY A 45 3.88 -2.03 11.47
N LEU A 46 2.94 -1.53 10.67
CA LEU A 46 3.23 -0.83 9.44
C LEU A 46 2.68 0.60 9.52
N PHE A 47 3.45 1.55 9.05
CA PHE A 47 3.10 2.98 9.16
C PHE A 47 3.35 3.67 7.83
N VAL A 48 2.48 4.63 7.50
CA VAL A 48 2.67 5.43 6.29
C VAL A 48 3.84 6.39 6.53
N GLN A 49 4.89 6.24 5.75
CA GLN A 49 6.02 7.16 5.75
C GLN A 49 5.79 8.27 4.74
N ARG A 50 5.24 7.91 3.57
CA ARG A 50 4.99 8.86 2.51
C ARG A 50 3.78 8.39 1.69
N GLN A 51 2.78 9.24 1.58
CA GLN A 51 1.59 8.97 0.78
C GLN A 51 1.70 9.72 -0.55
N THR A 52 1.56 8.99 -1.65
CA THR A 52 1.51 9.57 -3.00
C THR A 52 0.30 9.02 -3.75
N ASN A 53 0.11 9.47 -4.98
CA ASN A 53 -0.97 8.97 -5.82
C ASN A 53 -0.67 7.62 -6.47
N PHE A 54 0.49 7.04 -6.20
CA PHE A 54 0.92 5.78 -6.80
C PHE A 54 1.37 4.79 -5.73
N GLN A 55 1.05 3.51 -5.95
CA GLN A 55 1.48 2.46 -5.02
C GLN A 55 3.00 2.29 -5.00
N GLU A 56 3.64 2.51 -6.12
CA GLU A 56 5.09 2.29 -6.27
C GLU A 56 5.93 3.38 -5.62
N THR A 57 5.35 4.56 -5.36
CA THR A 57 6.07 5.67 -4.73
C THR A 57 5.58 5.97 -3.32
N SER A 58 4.48 5.37 -2.89
CA SER A 58 4.03 5.48 -1.51
C SER A 58 4.90 4.59 -0.63
N VAL A 59 5.47 5.17 0.42
CA VAL A 59 6.44 4.48 1.27
C VAL A 59 5.81 4.11 2.59
N ILE A 60 5.99 2.86 2.99
CA ILE A 60 5.52 2.32 4.26
C ILE A 60 6.74 1.98 5.11
N LYS A 61 6.71 2.36 6.36
CA LYS A 61 7.76 2.02 7.32
C LYS A 61 7.30 0.85 8.17
N CYS A 62 8.11 -0.17 8.26
CA CYS A 62 7.86 -1.30 9.15
C CYS A 62 8.44 -1.01 10.53
N GLU A 63 7.86 -1.62 11.56
CA GLU A 63 8.35 -1.46 12.94
C GLU A 63 9.78 -1.97 13.11
N CYS A 64 10.29 -2.79 12.18
CA CYS A 64 11.68 -3.23 12.20
C CYS A 64 12.66 -2.12 11.76
N GLY A 65 12.14 -0.97 11.34
CA GLY A 65 12.94 0.17 10.92
C GLY A 65 13.16 0.29 9.42
N ARG A 66 12.78 -0.71 8.65
CA ARG A 66 12.93 -0.70 7.20
C ARG A 66 11.76 0.03 6.53
N LYS A 67 12.04 0.63 5.38
CA LYS A 67 11.06 1.34 4.58
C LYS A 67 10.94 0.67 3.22
N PHE A 68 9.72 0.50 2.77
CA PHE A 68 9.44 -0.13 1.48
C PHE A 68 8.29 0.59 0.80
N ALA A 69 8.25 0.53 -0.53
CA ALA A 69 7.09 1.01 -1.26
C ALA A 69 5.89 0.09 -0.97
N PHE A 70 4.69 0.65 -1.00
CA PHE A 70 3.47 -0.15 -0.80
C PHE A 70 3.44 -1.33 -1.76
N ARG A 71 3.79 -1.09 -3.01
CA ARG A 71 3.82 -2.13 -4.03
C ARG A 71 4.82 -3.24 -3.69
N THR A 72 5.98 -2.87 -3.17
CA THR A 72 7.00 -3.84 -2.77
C THR A 72 6.48 -4.79 -1.69
N LEU A 73 5.80 -4.25 -0.69
CA LEU A 73 5.22 -5.06 0.37
C LEU A 73 4.11 -5.97 -0.14
N ALA A 74 3.30 -5.48 -1.07
CA ALA A 74 2.24 -6.26 -1.68
C ALA A 74 2.81 -7.39 -2.54
N GLU A 75 3.87 -7.11 -3.28
CA GLU A 75 4.54 -8.13 -4.11
C GLU A 75 5.22 -9.19 -3.25
N ALA A 76 5.81 -8.79 -2.13
CA ALA A 76 6.41 -9.74 -1.20
C ALA A 76 5.36 -10.70 -0.65
N ALA A 77 4.16 -10.20 -0.36
CA ALA A 77 3.06 -11.04 0.11
C ALA A 77 2.57 -11.98 -0.99
N ALA A 78 2.47 -11.47 -2.23
CA ALA A 78 1.98 -12.25 -3.36
C ALA A 78 2.99 -13.32 -3.79
N GLY A 79 4.28 -13.03 -3.64
CA GLY A 79 5.33 -13.97 -4.05
C GLY A 79 5.55 -15.12 -3.08
N ARG A 80 4.83 -15.14 -1.99
CA ARG A 80 4.94 -16.20 -1.00
C ARG A 80 3.76 -17.14 -1.09
N ASP A 81 3.89 -18.12 -1.86
CA ASP A 81 2.85 -19.15 -1.93
C ASP A 81 3.21 -20.33 -1.04
#